data_316314c4a10182140b4bdecdd1f217ab
#
_entry.id   316314c4a10182140b4bdecdd1f217ab
#
_cell.length_a   1.000
_cell.length_b   1.000
_cell.length_c   1.000
_cell.angle_alpha   90.00
_cell.angle_beta   90.00
_cell.angle_gamma   90.00
#
_symmetry.space_group_name_H-M   'P 1'
#
loop_
_entity.id
_entity.type
_entity.pdbx_description
1 polymer ?
#
loop_
_entity_poly.entity_id
_entity_poly.type
_entity_poly.pdbx_seq_one_letter_code
_entity_poly.pdbx_strand_id
1 'polypeptide(L)'
;GNVGSLVKEYAEHWGFRTICCDPPRQEREGLDFVSLDEVLTNADIVTLHTPLEATTFHLIDKWNIPMLHPNAVLINASRGECVETEATQRDDITYITDVWEGEPNINEEYLAKSLISTPHIAGYPAQGKANASAMAVQALARHFALPLTEWSPNEVAKVEPKVPSWEEMCSTITQYCDLESESIALRNNPRNFEALRNNYRYREEYF
;
A
#
# COMPACT_ATOMS: atom_id res chain seq x y z
N GLY A 1 -3.37 -6.96 9.00
CA GLY A 1 -3.74 -5.63 9.52
C GLY A 1 -4.96 -5.05 8.78
N ASN A 2 -5.35 -3.80 9.09
CA ASN A 2 -6.59 -3.22 8.53
C ASN A 2 -6.59 -3.17 7.00
N VAL A 3 -5.56 -2.61 6.39
CA VAL A 3 -5.47 -2.50 4.93
C VAL A 3 -5.37 -3.88 4.27
N GLY A 4 -4.49 -4.75 4.77
CA GLY A 4 -4.31 -6.09 4.21
C GLY A 4 -5.59 -6.95 4.28
N SER A 5 -6.41 -6.78 5.33
CA SER A 5 -7.70 -7.49 5.43
C SER A 5 -8.68 -7.05 4.35
N LEU A 6 -8.76 -5.73 4.07
CA LEU A 6 -9.61 -5.20 3.00
C LEU A 6 -9.13 -5.63 1.61
N VAL A 7 -7.81 -5.59 1.38
CA VAL A 7 -7.22 -6.07 0.12
C VAL A 7 -7.51 -7.55 -0.11
N LYS A 8 -7.40 -8.37 0.95
CA LYS A 8 -7.79 -9.78 0.89
C LYS A 8 -9.26 -9.95 0.53
N GLU A 9 -10.17 -9.24 1.21
CA GLU A 9 -11.61 -9.30 0.96
C GLU A 9 -11.95 -8.95 -0.49
N TYR A 10 -11.37 -7.87 -1.01
CA TYR A 10 -11.59 -7.45 -2.40
C TYR A 10 -11.02 -8.47 -3.40
N ALA A 11 -9.82 -8.96 -3.17
CA ALA A 11 -9.21 -9.96 -4.02
C ALA A 11 -10.05 -11.25 -4.09
N GLU A 12 -10.52 -11.74 -2.95
CA GLU A 12 -11.41 -12.93 -2.90
C GLU A 12 -12.75 -12.68 -3.60
N HIS A 13 -13.33 -11.49 -3.43
CA HIS A 13 -14.55 -11.10 -4.14
C HIS A 13 -14.36 -11.12 -5.66
N TRP A 14 -13.18 -10.75 -6.15
CA TRP A 14 -12.82 -10.78 -7.57
C TRP A 14 -12.32 -12.14 -8.06
N GLY A 15 -12.36 -13.16 -7.22
CA GLY A 15 -12.03 -14.54 -7.59
C GLY A 15 -10.54 -14.91 -7.48
N PHE A 16 -9.72 -14.08 -6.86
CA PHE A 16 -8.33 -14.45 -6.54
C PHE A 16 -8.30 -15.43 -5.37
N ARG A 17 -7.38 -16.39 -5.43
CA ARG A 17 -7.02 -17.20 -4.27
C ARG A 17 -6.01 -16.44 -3.42
N THR A 18 -6.31 -16.23 -2.16
CA THR A 18 -5.44 -15.49 -1.25
C THR A 18 -4.77 -16.39 -0.23
N ILE A 19 -3.51 -16.11 0.08
CA ILE A 19 -2.76 -16.63 1.22
C ILE A 19 -2.18 -15.45 1.99
N CYS A 20 -2.10 -15.54 3.31
CA CYS A 20 -1.68 -14.43 4.15
C CYS A 20 -0.59 -14.85 5.15
N CYS A 21 0.42 -13.99 5.33
CA CYS A 21 1.40 -14.08 6.40
C CYS A 21 1.20 -12.89 7.35
N ASP A 22 0.83 -13.14 8.59
CA ASP A 22 0.69 -12.13 9.66
C ASP A 22 0.96 -12.81 11.02
N PRO A 23 2.24 -13.05 11.38
CA PRO A 23 2.59 -13.78 12.60
C PRO A 23 1.98 -13.17 13.88
N PRO A 24 1.95 -11.83 14.07
CA PRO A 24 1.30 -11.24 15.24
C PRO A 24 -0.21 -11.51 15.33
N ARG A 25 -0.91 -11.59 14.18
CA ARG A 25 -2.33 -11.94 14.18
C ARG A 25 -2.54 -13.43 14.36
N GLN A 26 -1.70 -14.25 13.78
CA GLN A 26 -1.75 -15.71 13.99
C GLN A 26 -1.62 -16.06 15.47
N GLU A 27 -0.71 -15.41 16.19
CA GLU A 27 -0.54 -15.63 17.63
C GLU A 27 -1.77 -15.20 18.44
N ARG A 28 -2.39 -14.05 18.10
CA ARG A 28 -3.55 -13.53 18.84
C ARG A 28 -4.88 -14.18 18.49
N GLU A 29 -5.08 -14.49 17.21
CA GLU A 29 -6.38 -14.83 16.64
C GLU A 29 -6.51 -16.31 16.29
N GLY A 30 -5.38 -17.04 16.24
CA GLY A 30 -5.37 -18.47 15.90
C GLY A 30 -5.91 -18.79 14.49
N LEU A 31 -5.84 -17.81 13.59
CA LEU A 31 -6.29 -17.97 12.20
C LEU A 31 -5.24 -18.71 11.36
N ASP A 32 -5.70 -19.28 10.25
CA ASP A 32 -4.82 -19.94 9.28
C ASP A 32 -4.01 -18.90 8.50
N PHE A 33 -2.80 -18.64 8.97
CA PHE A 33 -1.77 -17.89 8.27
C PHE A 33 -0.67 -18.85 7.82
N VAL A 34 0.04 -18.48 6.76
CA VAL A 34 1.17 -19.25 6.26
C VAL A 34 2.49 -18.51 6.57
N SER A 35 3.63 -19.18 6.40
CA SER A 35 4.93 -18.55 6.54
C SER A 35 5.19 -17.54 5.42
N LEU A 36 6.15 -16.61 5.62
CA LEU A 36 6.59 -15.70 4.57
C LEU A 36 7.15 -16.49 3.37
N ASP A 37 7.96 -17.51 3.63
CA ASP A 37 8.54 -18.37 2.59
C ASP A 37 7.46 -19.03 1.74
N GLU A 38 6.37 -19.47 2.36
CA GLU A 38 5.23 -20.06 1.65
C GLU A 38 4.51 -19.02 0.77
N VAL A 39 4.35 -17.78 1.25
CA VAL A 39 3.81 -16.68 0.43
C VAL A 39 4.73 -16.43 -0.77
N LEU A 40 6.03 -16.25 -0.56
CA LEU A 40 6.98 -15.92 -1.62
C LEU A 40 7.11 -17.02 -2.68
N THR A 41 6.98 -18.29 -2.25
CA THR A 41 7.12 -19.43 -3.16
C THR A 41 5.87 -19.70 -3.99
N ASN A 42 4.66 -19.36 -3.48
CA ASN A 42 3.41 -19.79 -4.09
C ASN A 42 2.57 -18.65 -4.68
N ALA A 43 2.89 -17.38 -4.41
CA ALA A 43 2.08 -16.27 -4.87
C ALA A 43 2.54 -15.71 -6.22
N ASP A 44 1.58 -15.49 -7.13
CA ASP A 44 1.80 -14.74 -8.37
C ASP A 44 1.94 -13.24 -8.08
N ILE A 45 1.24 -12.74 -7.05
CA ILE A 45 1.24 -11.35 -6.63
C ILE A 45 1.49 -11.30 -5.13
N VAL A 46 2.57 -10.65 -4.72
CA VAL A 46 2.89 -10.37 -3.31
C VAL A 46 2.65 -8.90 -3.05
N THR A 47 1.83 -8.57 -2.05
CA THR A 47 1.55 -7.19 -1.65
C THR A 47 1.80 -6.98 -0.16
N LEU A 48 2.54 -5.93 0.18
CA LEU A 48 2.96 -5.63 1.53
C LEU A 48 2.01 -4.62 2.20
N HIS A 49 1.56 -4.95 3.42
CA HIS A 49 0.68 -4.11 4.25
C HIS A 49 1.15 -4.10 5.70
N THR A 50 2.46 -4.09 5.90
CA THR A 50 3.12 -4.16 7.21
C THR A 50 3.48 -2.77 7.73
N PRO A 51 3.44 -2.52 9.04
CA PRO A 51 4.11 -1.36 9.62
C PRO A 51 5.63 -1.52 9.47
N LEU A 52 6.38 -0.43 9.64
CA LEU A 52 7.84 -0.51 9.75
C LEU A 52 8.23 -0.73 11.21
N GLU A 53 8.73 -1.91 11.50
CA GLU A 53 9.21 -2.35 12.82
C GLU A 53 10.49 -3.17 12.64
N ALA A 54 11.14 -3.53 13.72
CA ALA A 54 12.37 -4.34 13.67
C ALA A 54 12.16 -5.69 12.94
N THR A 55 10.97 -6.28 13.05
CA THR A 55 10.61 -7.56 12.43
C THR A 55 10.18 -7.46 10.97
N THR A 56 9.93 -6.25 10.47
CA THR A 56 9.48 -5.98 9.10
C THR A 56 10.47 -5.12 8.31
N PHE A 57 11.53 -4.66 8.96
CA PHE A 57 12.67 -4.04 8.30
C PHE A 57 13.35 -5.07 7.39
N HIS A 58 13.47 -4.75 6.09
CA HIS A 58 13.96 -5.67 5.07
C HIS A 58 13.23 -7.02 5.09
N LEU A 59 11.90 -6.98 5.27
CA LEU A 59 11.05 -8.17 5.22
C LEU A 59 11.23 -8.94 3.91
N ILE A 60 11.37 -8.19 2.81
CA ILE A 60 11.83 -8.72 1.52
C ILE A 60 13.27 -8.26 1.34
N ASP A 61 14.18 -9.23 1.32
CA ASP A 61 15.61 -9.01 1.26
C ASP A 61 16.28 -9.86 0.15
N LYS A 62 17.59 -9.71 0.00
CA LYS A 62 18.37 -10.45 -0.99
C LYS A 62 18.38 -11.97 -0.79
N TRP A 63 18.03 -12.45 0.40
CA TRP A 63 18.03 -13.88 0.72
C TRP A 63 16.71 -14.54 0.38
N ASN A 64 15.60 -13.82 0.50
CA ASN A 64 14.26 -14.36 0.28
C ASN A 64 13.60 -13.93 -1.04
N ILE A 65 13.98 -12.79 -1.63
CA ILE A 65 13.47 -12.38 -2.94
C ILE A 65 13.72 -13.43 -4.06
N PRO A 66 14.80 -14.26 -4.03
CA PRO A 66 14.95 -15.35 -4.99
C PRO A 66 13.88 -16.42 -4.92
N MET A 67 13.08 -16.48 -3.84
CA MET A 67 11.98 -17.44 -3.68
C MET A 67 10.75 -17.07 -4.55
N LEU A 68 10.64 -15.80 -4.97
CA LEU A 68 9.61 -15.40 -5.92
C LEU A 68 9.84 -16.09 -7.27
N HIS A 69 8.78 -16.67 -7.83
CA HIS A 69 8.90 -17.28 -9.15
C HIS A 69 9.01 -16.22 -10.27
N PRO A 70 9.52 -16.60 -11.47
CA PRO A 70 9.59 -15.68 -12.60
C PRO A 70 8.21 -15.10 -12.96
N ASN A 71 8.19 -13.83 -13.32
CA ASN A 71 7.00 -13.03 -13.61
C ASN A 71 6.09 -12.73 -12.40
N ALA A 72 6.51 -13.00 -11.17
CA ALA A 72 5.79 -12.56 -10.00
C ALA A 72 5.70 -11.02 -9.95
N VAL A 73 4.64 -10.51 -9.31
CA VAL A 73 4.45 -9.08 -9.05
C VAL A 73 4.70 -8.81 -7.58
N LEU A 74 5.61 -7.89 -7.27
CA LEU A 74 5.85 -7.40 -5.91
C LEU A 74 5.32 -5.96 -5.77
N ILE A 75 4.35 -5.78 -4.87
CA ILE A 75 3.70 -4.49 -4.62
C ILE A 75 4.10 -4.00 -3.23
N ASN A 76 4.72 -2.82 -3.15
CA ASN A 76 4.98 -2.15 -1.88
C ASN A 76 4.30 -0.77 -1.83
N ALA A 77 3.21 -0.68 -1.08
CA ALA A 77 2.52 0.54 -0.71
C ALA A 77 2.41 0.67 0.83
N SER A 78 3.34 0.05 1.56
CA SER A 78 3.38 0.07 3.02
C SER A 78 4.45 1.03 3.56
N ARG A 79 5.72 0.58 3.63
CA ARG A 79 6.90 1.37 3.99
C ARG A 79 8.09 0.93 3.13
N GLY A 80 8.91 1.88 2.72
CA GLY A 80 10.03 1.65 1.81
C GLY A 80 11.00 0.60 2.32
N GLU A 81 11.41 0.74 3.56
CA GLU A 81 12.37 -0.14 4.24
C GLU A 81 11.85 -1.58 4.49
N CYS A 82 10.59 -1.88 4.15
CA CYS A 82 10.12 -3.27 4.15
C CYS A 82 10.69 -4.08 2.99
N VAL A 83 11.24 -3.42 1.97
CA VAL A 83 11.95 -4.06 0.84
C VAL A 83 13.37 -3.52 0.80
N GLU A 84 14.37 -4.40 0.94
CA GLU A 84 15.78 -4.05 0.77
C GLU A 84 16.01 -3.60 -0.68
N THR A 85 16.42 -2.36 -0.88
CA THR A 85 16.62 -1.81 -2.24
C THR A 85 17.61 -2.62 -3.05
N GLU A 86 18.70 -3.09 -2.42
CA GLU A 86 19.72 -3.91 -3.08
C GLU A 86 19.19 -5.28 -3.55
N ALA A 87 18.08 -5.76 -2.98
CA ALA A 87 17.43 -6.99 -3.38
C ALA A 87 16.66 -6.86 -4.70
N THR A 88 16.30 -5.65 -5.12
CA THR A 88 15.45 -5.40 -6.30
C THR A 88 16.21 -5.45 -7.63
N GLN A 89 17.15 -6.42 -7.75
CA GLN A 89 17.98 -6.57 -8.96
C GLN A 89 17.41 -7.52 -10.01
N ARG A 90 16.34 -8.25 -9.70
CA ARG A 90 15.72 -9.21 -10.61
C ARG A 90 14.92 -8.50 -11.71
N ASP A 91 15.22 -8.82 -12.98
CA ASP A 91 14.54 -8.26 -14.14
C ASP A 91 13.32 -9.10 -14.58
N ASP A 92 13.15 -10.28 -13.99
CA ASP A 92 12.01 -11.19 -14.23
C ASP A 92 10.87 -11.04 -13.22
N ILE A 93 10.91 -10.00 -12.40
CA ILE A 93 9.86 -9.61 -11.45
C ILE A 93 9.31 -8.24 -11.82
N THR A 94 8.01 -8.08 -11.72
CA THR A 94 7.35 -6.78 -11.88
C THR A 94 7.24 -6.08 -10.52
N TYR A 95 7.85 -4.90 -10.39
CA TYR A 95 7.75 -4.08 -9.18
C TYR A 95 6.68 -2.99 -9.34
N ILE A 96 5.85 -2.81 -8.32
CA ILE A 96 4.88 -1.71 -8.19
C ILE A 96 5.17 -1.04 -6.84
N THR A 97 5.63 0.21 -6.86
CA THR A 97 6.26 0.83 -5.71
C THR A 97 5.72 2.24 -5.47
N ASP A 98 5.10 2.44 -4.32
CA ASP A 98 4.65 3.77 -3.85
C ASP A 98 5.58 4.33 -2.78
N VAL A 99 6.26 3.47 -2.03
CA VAL A 99 7.13 3.81 -0.90
C VAL A 99 8.54 3.29 -1.12
N TRP A 100 9.54 4.08 -0.72
CA TRP A 100 10.92 3.86 -1.10
C TRP A 100 11.85 3.90 0.11
N GLU A 101 12.77 2.97 0.17
CA GLU A 101 13.84 3.04 1.15
C GLU A 101 14.67 4.31 0.93
N GLY A 102 14.90 5.07 2.02
CA GLY A 102 15.69 6.30 1.97
C GLY A 102 14.95 7.54 1.44
N GLU A 103 13.61 7.52 1.35
CA GLU A 103 12.83 8.72 0.99
C GLU A 103 13.33 9.97 1.74
N PRO A 104 13.45 11.12 1.06
CA PRO A 104 13.08 11.42 -0.31
C PRO A 104 14.18 11.13 -1.35
N ASN A 105 15.34 10.60 -0.95
CA ASN A 105 16.48 10.30 -1.80
C ASN A 105 16.39 8.86 -2.28
N ILE A 106 15.49 8.61 -3.21
CA ILE A 106 15.17 7.26 -3.69
C ILE A 106 16.24 6.70 -4.65
N ASN A 107 16.34 5.38 -4.70
CA ASN A 107 17.28 4.70 -5.59
C ASN A 107 16.76 4.74 -7.04
N GLU A 108 17.56 5.33 -7.95
CA GLU A 108 17.17 5.54 -9.35
C GLU A 108 17.16 4.22 -10.17
N GLU A 109 17.94 3.20 -9.79
CA GLU A 109 17.92 1.89 -10.46
C GLU A 109 16.63 1.13 -10.13
N TYR A 110 16.23 1.13 -8.86
CA TYR A 110 14.96 0.54 -8.44
C TYR A 110 13.77 1.28 -9.06
N LEU A 111 13.83 2.61 -9.11
CA LEU A 111 12.83 3.44 -9.78
C LEU A 111 12.69 3.05 -11.27
N ALA A 112 13.80 2.87 -11.97
CA ALA A 112 13.80 2.50 -13.38
C ALA A 112 13.19 1.11 -13.64
N LYS A 113 13.34 0.17 -12.70
CA LYS A 113 12.79 -1.19 -12.77
C LYS A 113 11.31 -1.28 -12.40
N SER A 114 10.79 -0.32 -11.64
CA SER A 114 9.40 -0.35 -11.18
C SER A 114 8.45 -0.02 -12.34
N LEU A 115 7.50 -0.90 -12.61
CA LEU A 115 6.47 -0.70 -13.65
C LEU A 115 5.60 0.52 -13.33
N ILE A 116 5.13 0.60 -12.07
CA ILE A 116 4.41 1.75 -11.52
C ILE A 116 5.24 2.26 -10.34
N SER A 117 5.51 3.56 -10.32
CA SER A 117 6.33 4.23 -9.33
C SER A 117 5.68 5.55 -8.93
N THR A 118 5.30 5.69 -7.67
CA THR A 118 4.60 6.88 -7.18
C THR A 118 5.31 7.46 -5.95
N PRO A 119 5.17 8.78 -5.68
CA PRO A 119 5.90 9.45 -4.62
C PRO A 119 5.18 9.37 -3.26
N HIS A 120 4.90 8.16 -2.77
CA HIS A 120 4.25 7.89 -1.48
C HIS A 120 2.87 8.56 -1.36
N ILE A 121 1.99 8.30 -2.33
CA ILE A 121 0.65 8.90 -2.44
C ILE A 121 -0.51 7.88 -2.30
N ALA A 122 -0.21 6.60 -2.09
CA ALA A 122 -1.26 5.57 -1.95
C ALA A 122 -2.27 5.88 -0.85
N GLY A 123 -1.83 6.49 0.26
CA GLY A 123 -2.67 6.91 1.38
C GLY A 123 -3.24 8.34 1.27
N TYR A 124 -3.47 8.87 0.06
CA TYR A 124 -3.89 10.25 -0.17
C TYR A 124 -5.31 10.46 -0.71
N PRO A 125 -6.31 9.60 -0.48
CA PRO A 125 -7.70 9.99 -0.73
C PRO A 125 -8.17 11.02 0.30
N ALA A 126 -9.04 11.94 -0.14
CA ALA A 126 -9.58 13.02 0.70
C ALA A 126 -10.33 12.44 1.92
N GLN A 127 -11.15 11.43 1.70
CA GLN A 127 -11.92 10.75 2.75
C GLN A 127 -11.00 10.01 3.73
N GLY A 128 -9.96 9.33 3.26
CA GLY A 128 -8.99 8.66 4.12
C GLY A 128 -8.25 9.64 5.04
N LYS A 129 -7.86 10.81 4.54
CA LYS A 129 -7.26 11.88 5.35
C LYS A 129 -8.25 12.45 6.38
N ALA A 130 -9.49 12.70 5.96
CA ALA A 130 -10.56 13.18 6.84
C ALA A 130 -10.87 12.16 7.94
N ASN A 131 -11.02 10.88 7.59
CA ASN A 131 -11.29 9.79 8.52
C ASN A 131 -10.16 9.62 9.53
N ALA A 132 -8.89 9.69 9.12
CA ALA A 132 -7.76 9.61 10.03
C ALA A 132 -7.80 10.73 11.09
N SER A 133 -8.11 11.97 10.68
CA SER A 133 -8.27 13.10 11.59
C SER A 133 -9.47 12.92 12.51
N ALA A 134 -10.61 12.48 11.97
CA ALA A 134 -11.82 12.22 12.75
C ALA A 134 -11.57 11.15 13.84
N MET A 135 -10.95 10.04 13.48
CA MET A 135 -10.64 8.96 14.43
C MET A 135 -9.73 9.43 15.58
N ALA A 136 -8.72 10.25 15.27
CA ALA A 136 -7.83 10.79 16.28
C ALA A 136 -8.58 11.74 17.26
N VAL A 137 -9.38 12.67 16.74
CA VAL A 137 -10.19 13.60 17.55
C VAL A 137 -11.21 12.84 18.40
N GLN A 138 -11.92 11.88 17.82
CA GLN A 138 -12.90 11.07 18.51
C GLN A 138 -12.28 10.21 19.62
N ALA A 139 -11.08 9.65 19.38
CA ALA A 139 -10.35 8.87 20.38
C ALA A 139 -9.97 9.76 21.60
N LEU A 140 -9.44 10.96 21.34
CA LEU A 140 -9.15 11.95 22.38
C LEU A 140 -10.43 12.38 23.10
N ALA A 141 -11.50 12.66 22.35
CA ALA A 141 -12.78 13.06 22.93
C ALA A 141 -13.35 11.99 23.86
N ARG A 142 -13.28 10.71 23.48
CA ARG A 142 -13.69 9.62 24.37
C ARG A 142 -12.82 9.53 25.61
N HIS A 143 -11.50 9.67 25.47
CA HIS A 143 -10.57 9.58 26.60
C HIS A 143 -10.76 10.73 27.62
N PHE A 144 -10.99 11.95 27.14
CA PHE A 144 -11.14 13.15 27.99
C PHE A 144 -12.60 13.56 28.24
N ALA A 145 -13.57 12.73 27.88
CA ALA A 145 -15.01 13.01 27.99
C ALA A 145 -15.42 14.35 27.34
N LEU A 146 -14.88 14.66 26.15
CA LEU A 146 -15.21 15.87 25.39
C LEU A 146 -16.43 15.64 24.48
N PRO A 147 -17.23 16.70 24.18
CA PRO A 147 -18.41 16.56 23.30
C PRO A 147 -18.07 16.51 21.81
N LEU A 148 -17.04 15.72 21.43
CA LEU A 148 -16.53 15.56 20.06
C LEU A 148 -16.43 14.10 19.63
N THR A 149 -17.17 13.21 20.30
CA THR A 149 -17.09 11.76 20.07
C THR A 149 -17.55 11.33 18.68
N GLU A 150 -18.35 12.16 17.98
CA GLU A 150 -18.86 11.95 16.63
C GLU A 150 -18.32 13.01 15.64
N TRP A 151 -17.32 13.77 16.03
CA TRP A 151 -16.78 14.82 15.18
C TRP A 151 -16.15 14.26 13.90
N SER A 152 -16.41 14.95 12.80
CA SER A 152 -15.73 14.71 11.50
C SER A 152 -15.60 16.04 10.75
N PRO A 153 -14.61 16.20 9.86
CA PRO A 153 -14.52 17.35 8.97
C PRO A 153 -15.78 17.47 8.10
N ASN A 154 -16.35 18.67 7.99
CA ASN A 154 -17.58 18.91 7.20
C ASN A 154 -17.32 19.07 5.70
N GLU A 155 -16.06 19.31 5.32
CA GLU A 155 -15.68 19.68 3.95
C GLU A 155 -15.49 18.49 3.04
N VAL A 156 -15.49 17.28 3.59
CA VAL A 156 -15.27 16.04 2.84
C VAL A 156 -16.52 15.18 2.90
N ALA A 157 -17.06 14.86 1.73
CA ALA A 157 -18.25 14.01 1.63
C ALA A 157 -17.93 12.60 2.17
N LYS A 158 -18.87 12.03 2.91
CA LYS A 158 -18.78 10.62 3.34
C LYS A 158 -19.10 9.73 2.15
N VAL A 159 -18.32 8.67 2.01
CA VAL A 159 -18.57 7.59 1.04
C VAL A 159 -19.01 6.36 1.84
N GLU A 160 -20.10 5.74 1.41
CA GLU A 160 -20.53 4.47 1.98
C GLU A 160 -19.67 3.35 1.40
N PRO A 161 -18.95 2.61 2.26
CA PRO A 161 -18.08 1.54 1.79
C PRO A 161 -18.86 0.47 1.03
N LYS A 162 -18.38 0.08 -0.15
CA LYS A 162 -18.89 -1.03 -0.93
C LYS A 162 -17.73 -1.78 -1.59
N VAL A 163 -17.93 -3.06 -1.84
CA VAL A 163 -16.99 -3.85 -2.65
C VAL A 163 -17.43 -3.72 -4.12
N PRO A 164 -16.65 -3.03 -4.98
CA PRO A 164 -17.00 -2.88 -6.38
C PRO A 164 -16.79 -4.19 -7.15
N SER A 165 -17.47 -4.35 -8.27
CA SER A 165 -17.10 -5.38 -9.24
C SER A 165 -15.72 -5.09 -9.82
N TRP A 166 -15.05 -6.11 -10.39
CA TRP A 166 -13.76 -5.91 -11.05
C TRP A 166 -13.83 -4.88 -12.18
N GLU A 167 -14.88 -4.93 -13.00
CA GLU A 167 -15.08 -3.99 -14.10
C GLU A 167 -15.30 -2.54 -13.59
N GLU A 168 -16.10 -2.38 -12.54
CA GLU A 168 -16.31 -1.08 -11.90
C GLU A 168 -15.01 -0.52 -11.30
N MET A 169 -14.21 -1.34 -10.63
CA MET A 169 -12.91 -0.94 -10.11
C MET A 169 -11.98 -0.49 -11.24
N CYS A 170 -11.80 -1.30 -12.28
CA CYS A 170 -10.92 -0.98 -13.40
C CYS A 170 -11.35 0.32 -14.10
N SER A 171 -12.64 0.49 -14.37
CA SER A 171 -13.15 1.70 -15.03
C SER A 171 -12.93 2.95 -14.18
N THR A 172 -13.18 2.87 -12.88
CA THR A 172 -12.96 3.97 -11.93
C THR A 172 -11.48 4.36 -11.84
N ILE A 173 -10.59 3.37 -11.68
CA ILE A 173 -9.14 3.65 -11.64
C ILE A 173 -8.69 4.31 -12.94
N THR A 174 -9.08 3.78 -14.10
CA THR A 174 -8.71 4.34 -15.41
C THR A 174 -9.22 5.77 -15.59
N GLN A 175 -10.37 6.09 -15.05
CA GLN A 175 -10.97 7.42 -15.20
C GLN A 175 -10.37 8.47 -14.25
N TYR A 176 -10.00 8.07 -13.03
CA TYR A 176 -9.70 9.02 -11.95
C TYR A 176 -8.29 8.91 -11.36
N CYS A 177 -7.55 7.88 -11.68
CA CYS A 177 -6.22 7.61 -11.13
C CYS A 177 -5.18 7.50 -12.25
N ASP A 178 -4.54 8.61 -12.59
CA ASP A 178 -3.51 8.65 -13.62
C ASP A 178 -2.13 8.23 -13.07
N LEU A 179 -2.01 6.97 -12.68
CA LEU A 179 -0.77 6.41 -12.13
C LEU A 179 0.39 6.42 -13.14
N GLU A 180 0.09 6.39 -14.43
CA GLU A 180 1.12 6.45 -15.47
C GLU A 180 1.78 7.82 -15.50
N SER A 181 1.00 8.89 -15.51
CA SER A 181 1.53 10.27 -15.45
C SER A 181 2.32 10.52 -14.17
N GLU A 182 1.85 10.03 -13.02
CA GLU A 182 2.58 10.12 -11.74
C GLU A 182 3.93 9.39 -11.82
N SER A 183 3.95 8.19 -12.39
CA SER A 183 5.17 7.40 -12.59
C SER A 183 6.17 8.10 -13.52
N ILE A 184 5.68 8.68 -14.62
CA ILE A 184 6.50 9.43 -15.57
C ILE A 184 7.08 10.68 -14.89
N ALA A 185 6.27 11.41 -14.13
CA ALA A 185 6.73 12.61 -13.42
C ALA A 185 7.84 12.29 -12.43
N LEU A 186 7.72 11.21 -11.65
CA LEU A 186 8.73 10.79 -10.70
C LEU A 186 10.02 10.33 -11.40
N ARG A 187 9.91 9.53 -12.46
CA ARG A 187 11.08 9.06 -13.24
C ARG A 187 11.84 10.20 -13.91
N ASN A 188 11.14 11.19 -14.44
CA ASN A 188 11.77 12.35 -15.08
C ASN A 188 12.51 13.24 -14.11
N ASN A 189 12.11 13.29 -12.85
CA ASN A 189 12.76 14.08 -11.83
C ASN A 189 12.65 13.47 -10.44
N PRO A 190 13.41 12.40 -10.13
CA PRO A 190 13.36 11.72 -8.84
C PRO A 190 13.74 12.61 -7.66
N ARG A 191 14.58 13.64 -7.89
CA ARG A 191 14.97 14.63 -6.86
C ARG A 191 13.82 15.56 -6.45
N ASN A 192 12.74 15.59 -7.22
CA ASN A 192 11.54 16.36 -6.92
C ASN A 192 10.49 15.56 -6.11
N PHE A 193 10.88 14.46 -5.53
CA PHE A 193 10.01 13.53 -4.81
C PHE A 193 9.09 14.23 -3.80
N GLU A 194 9.66 15.03 -2.89
CA GLU A 194 8.87 15.75 -1.89
C GLU A 194 7.88 16.75 -2.50
N ALA A 195 8.29 17.45 -3.55
CA ALA A 195 7.41 18.41 -4.20
C ALA A 195 6.26 17.69 -4.94
N LEU A 196 6.53 16.58 -5.61
CA LEU A 196 5.49 15.75 -6.24
C LEU A 196 4.49 15.24 -5.19
N ARG A 197 4.99 14.72 -4.08
CA ARG A 197 4.17 14.25 -2.97
C ARG A 197 3.35 15.36 -2.33
N ASN A 198 3.97 16.50 -2.02
CA ASN A 198 3.31 17.61 -1.32
C ASN A 198 2.29 18.35 -2.18
N ASN A 199 2.49 18.39 -3.50
CA ASN A 199 1.58 19.03 -4.46
C ASN A 199 0.55 18.05 -5.04
N TYR A 200 0.58 16.77 -4.63
CA TYR A 200 -0.37 15.78 -5.11
C TYR A 200 -1.79 16.20 -4.73
N ARG A 201 -2.67 16.25 -5.74
CA ARG A 201 -4.08 16.55 -5.54
C ARG A 201 -4.78 15.34 -4.94
N TYR A 202 -5.35 15.48 -3.74
CA TYR A 202 -6.11 14.41 -3.11
C TYR A 202 -7.23 13.93 -4.04
N ARG A 203 -7.24 12.62 -4.26
CA ARG A 203 -8.33 11.98 -5.00
C ARG A 203 -9.50 11.70 -4.08
N GLU A 204 -10.67 11.50 -4.66
CA GLU A 204 -11.84 11.00 -3.93
C GLU A 204 -11.72 9.49 -3.69
N GLU A 205 -12.36 8.99 -2.65
CA GLU A 205 -12.71 7.56 -2.51
C GLU A 205 -14.03 7.31 -3.24
N TYR A 206 -14.10 6.22 -4.00
CA TYR A 206 -15.26 5.91 -4.83
C TYR A 206 -16.05 4.70 -4.33
N PHE A 207 -15.47 3.95 -3.37
CA PHE A 207 -16.03 2.69 -2.88
C PHE A 207 -15.96 2.57 -1.37
#